data_c90b9080b781d76a317d6aaeab9fbe98
#
_entry.id   c90b9080b781d76a317d6aaeab9fbe98
#
_cell.length_a   1.000
_cell.length_b   1.000
_cell.length_c   1.000
_cell.angle_alpha   90.00
_cell.angle_beta   90.00
_cell.angle_gamma   90.00
#
_symmetry.space_group_name_H-M   'P 1'
#
loop_
_entity.id
_entity.type
_entity.pdbx_description
1 polymer ?
#
loop_
_entity_poly.entity_id
_entity_poly.type
_entity_poly.pdbx_seq_one_letter_code
_entity_poly.pdbx_strand_id
1 'polypeptide(L)'
;NGVTMAEVEYNDDGRKWPIAADGAGHTLRLINQNRGASYWKNWGASLAPDGTPGSGAAEDDGQTNKIISLGSVWKYDQSGVNNGTEWRNPDFDDSAWNEGPGIFGKEGASNKMPDPGFQTPWTTGGKYTYYLRKEFEWGIPFRSANIIMDGLFDDGIVVFLNGKEIGRNSMPSGIIDW
;
A
#
# COMPACT_ATOMS: atom_id res chain seq x y z
N ASN A 1 -19.44 32.60 22.48
CA ASN A 1 -19.71 31.67 21.39
C ASN A 1 -18.36 31.32 20.73
N GLY A 2 -17.78 30.19 21.13
CA GLY A 2 -16.58 29.68 20.47
C GLY A 2 -16.90 29.15 19.08
N VAL A 3 -16.09 29.50 18.08
CA VAL A 3 -16.16 28.91 16.75
C VAL A 3 -15.18 27.73 16.74
N THR A 4 -15.67 26.54 16.41
CA THR A 4 -14.80 25.38 16.19
C THR A 4 -13.94 25.67 14.95
N MET A 5 -12.64 25.83 15.15
CA MET A 5 -11.69 26.12 14.06
C MET A 5 -11.31 24.87 13.27
N ALA A 6 -11.23 23.75 13.95
CA ALA A 6 -10.99 22.45 13.33
C ALA A 6 -11.50 21.36 14.28
N GLU A 7 -12.03 20.31 13.71
CA GLU A 7 -12.44 19.11 14.42
C GLU A 7 -11.96 17.90 13.62
N VAL A 8 -11.37 16.92 14.31
CA VAL A 8 -10.96 15.66 13.73
C VAL A 8 -11.37 14.53 14.65
N GLU A 9 -12.09 13.56 14.08
CA GLU A 9 -12.42 12.34 14.75
C GLU A 9 -11.28 11.33 14.51
N TYR A 10 -10.53 11.05 15.55
CA TYR A 10 -9.42 10.11 15.53
C TYR A 10 -9.89 8.74 16.01
N ASN A 11 -9.39 7.69 15.36
CA ASN A 11 -9.66 6.30 15.73
C ASN A 11 -8.33 5.52 15.65
N ASP A 12 -8.06 4.70 16.65
CA ASP A 12 -6.86 3.88 16.82
C ASP A 12 -7.00 2.46 16.26
N ASP A 13 -8.04 2.17 15.48
CA ASP A 13 -8.30 0.84 14.91
C ASP A 13 -7.29 0.41 13.82
N GLY A 14 -6.28 1.23 13.55
CA GLY A 14 -5.19 0.95 12.60
C GLY A 14 -5.60 0.95 11.13
N ARG A 15 -6.87 1.24 10.80
CA ARG A 15 -7.39 1.12 9.44
C ARG A 15 -7.33 2.40 8.62
N LYS A 16 -7.36 3.54 9.29
CA LYS A 16 -7.45 4.86 8.62
C LYS A 16 -6.35 5.82 9.02
N TRP A 17 -5.78 5.63 10.19
CA TRP A 17 -4.81 6.55 10.77
C TRP A 17 -3.39 6.00 10.73
N PRO A 18 -2.36 6.84 10.70
CA PRO A 18 -0.97 6.39 10.66
C PRO A 18 -0.61 5.59 11.91
N ILE A 19 -0.27 4.32 11.72
CA ILE A 19 0.10 3.40 12.81
C ILE A 19 1.28 3.93 13.64
N ALA A 20 2.21 4.67 13.04
CA ALA A 20 3.34 5.25 13.76
C ALA A 20 2.91 6.28 14.81
N ALA A 21 1.73 6.89 14.65
CA ALA A 21 1.15 7.79 15.65
C ALA A 21 0.34 7.03 16.72
N ASP A 22 0.15 5.71 16.54
CA ASP A 22 -0.52 4.83 17.48
C ASP A 22 0.51 4.02 18.26
N GLY A 23 1.02 4.60 19.33
CA GLY A 23 1.93 3.93 20.27
C GLY A 23 3.41 3.81 19.86
N ALA A 24 3.80 4.21 18.64
CA ALA A 24 5.21 4.21 18.22
C ALA A 24 5.96 5.52 18.52
N GLY A 25 5.35 6.42 19.29
CA GLY A 25 5.95 7.67 19.72
C GLY A 25 5.89 8.82 18.72
N HIS A 26 5.27 8.62 17.57
CA HIS A 26 5.05 9.69 16.60
C HIS A 26 3.76 10.46 16.88
N THR A 27 3.71 11.73 16.52
CA THR A 27 2.51 12.55 16.60
C THR A 27 1.79 12.62 15.26
N LEU A 28 0.50 12.90 15.28
CA LEU A 28 -0.24 13.22 14.06
C LEU A 28 0.14 14.62 13.57
N ARG A 29 0.35 14.75 12.27
CA ARG A 29 0.56 16.03 11.60
C ARG A 29 -0.36 16.17 10.38
N LEU A 30 -0.75 17.39 10.09
CA LEU A 30 -1.50 17.71 8.89
C LEU A 30 -0.56 17.73 7.67
N ILE A 31 -0.85 16.92 6.66
CA ILE A 31 -0.01 16.81 5.46
C ILE A 31 -0.14 18.07 4.59
N ASN A 32 -1.37 18.54 4.41
CA ASN A 32 -1.65 19.72 3.60
C ASN A 32 -2.57 20.68 4.35
N GLN A 33 -2.02 21.84 4.71
CA GLN A 33 -2.73 22.87 5.49
C GLN A 33 -3.93 23.49 4.74
N ASN A 34 -3.95 23.38 3.42
CA ASN A 34 -5.05 23.89 2.58
C ASN A 34 -6.20 22.90 2.42
N ARG A 35 -6.08 21.68 2.93
CA ARG A 35 -7.15 20.69 2.99
C ARG A 35 -7.78 20.67 4.36
N GLY A 36 -9.07 20.36 4.42
CA GLY A 36 -9.80 20.28 5.68
C GLY A 36 -9.19 19.26 6.65
N ALA A 37 -9.14 19.60 7.92
CA ALA A 37 -8.64 18.75 9.00
C ALA A 37 -9.54 17.51 9.24
N SER A 38 -10.81 17.56 8.87
CA SER A 38 -11.76 16.45 8.99
C SER A 38 -11.49 15.29 8.03
N TYR A 39 -10.62 15.49 7.03
CA TYR A 39 -10.29 14.44 6.08
C TYR A 39 -9.10 13.61 6.56
N TRP A 40 -9.35 12.39 7.01
CA TRP A 40 -8.34 11.53 7.62
C TRP A 40 -7.08 11.28 6.74
N LYS A 41 -7.21 11.21 5.42
CA LYS A 41 -6.07 11.09 4.50
C LYS A 41 -5.16 12.32 4.47
N ASN A 42 -5.58 13.40 5.10
CA ASN A 42 -4.77 14.61 5.23
C ASN A 42 -3.89 14.61 6.50
N TRP A 43 -3.89 13.49 7.22
CA TRP A 43 -3.07 13.31 8.41
C TRP A 43 -2.00 12.27 8.18
N GLY A 44 -0.79 12.55 8.62
CA GLY A 44 0.37 11.65 8.62
C GLY A 44 1.01 11.56 9.99
N ALA A 45 1.90 10.61 10.19
CA ALA A 45 2.76 10.61 11.35
C ALA A 45 3.84 11.69 11.23
N SER A 46 4.31 12.21 12.36
CA SER A 46 5.49 13.06 12.40
C SER A 46 6.73 12.31 11.91
N LEU A 47 7.71 13.04 11.39
CA LEU A 47 8.96 12.47 10.89
C LEU A 47 9.85 11.90 12.00
N ALA A 48 9.72 12.43 13.20
CA ALA A 48 10.48 11.98 14.37
C ALA A 48 9.51 11.58 15.49
N PRO A 49 9.90 10.65 16.37
CA PRO A 49 9.23 10.45 17.65
C PRO A 49 9.12 11.78 18.40
N ASP A 50 8.07 11.91 19.22
CA ASP A 50 7.74 13.12 19.99
C ASP A 50 7.31 14.35 19.15
N GLY A 51 7.30 14.22 17.82
CA GLY A 51 6.93 15.29 16.91
C GLY A 51 7.98 16.39 16.80
N THR A 52 7.63 17.44 16.08
CA THR A 52 8.48 18.63 15.88
C THR A 52 7.66 19.90 16.06
N PRO A 53 7.05 20.14 17.25
CA PRO A 53 6.19 21.28 17.45
C PRO A 53 6.97 22.59 17.28
N GLY A 54 6.44 23.48 16.44
CA GLY A 54 7.02 24.81 16.21
C GLY A 54 8.23 24.88 15.28
N SER A 55 8.82 23.76 14.88
CA SER A 55 9.69 23.74 13.71
C SER A 55 8.77 23.76 12.50
N GLY A 56 8.76 24.84 11.76
CA GLY A 56 8.04 24.87 10.50
C GLY A 56 8.39 23.61 9.73
N ALA A 57 7.40 22.94 9.17
CA ALA A 57 7.56 21.67 8.45
C ALA A 57 8.40 21.86 7.17
N ALA A 58 9.60 22.37 7.32
CA ALA A 58 10.55 22.60 6.24
C ALA A 58 11.14 21.28 5.70
N GLU A 59 10.76 20.14 6.26
CA GLU A 59 11.40 18.87 5.93
C GLU A 59 10.47 17.83 5.29
N ASP A 60 9.18 18.14 5.17
CA ASP A 60 8.29 17.38 4.31
C ASP A 60 7.48 18.37 3.47
N ASP A 61 7.95 18.61 2.30
CA ASP A 61 7.24 19.40 1.28
C ASP A 61 5.98 18.68 0.76
N GLY A 62 5.55 17.61 1.43
CA GLY A 62 4.44 16.77 1.02
C GLY A 62 4.75 16.02 -0.28
N GLN A 63 6.01 15.87 -0.63
CA GLN A 63 6.42 15.13 -1.81
C GLN A 63 6.02 13.66 -1.64
N THR A 64 5.02 13.27 -2.38
CA THR A 64 4.71 11.86 -2.55
C THR A 64 5.63 11.31 -3.64
N ASN A 65 6.70 10.66 -3.24
CA ASN A 65 7.54 9.97 -4.21
C ASN A 65 6.85 8.67 -4.62
N LYS A 66 6.48 8.59 -5.87
CA LYS A 66 5.89 7.38 -6.44
C LYS A 66 6.99 6.38 -6.73
N ILE A 67 7.11 5.36 -5.89
CA ILE A 67 8.13 4.32 -6.01
C ILE A 67 7.70 3.28 -7.04
N ILE A 68 6.44 2.85 -7.00
CA ILE A 68 5.87 1.87 -7.91
C ILE A 68 4.65 2.48 -8.58
N SER A 69 4.63 2.52 -9.90
CA SER A 69 3.48 2.97 -10.68
C SER A 69 2.54 1.81 -11.02
N LEU A 70 1.29 2.09 -11.39
CA LEU A 70 0.34 1.08 -11.85
C LEU A 70 0.89 0.25 -13.01
N GLY A 71 1.59 0.89 -13.95
CA GLY A 71 2.19 0.23 -15.11
C GLY A 71 3.58 -0.37 -14.86
N SER A 72 4.06 -0.40 -13.62
CA SER A 72 5.34 -1.04 -13.32
C SER A 72 5.34 -2.51 -13.70
N VAL A 73 6.48 -3.01 -14.16
CA VAL A 73 6.66 -4.44 -14.45
C VAL A 73 6.86 -5.20 -13.15
N TRP A 74 6.16 -6.32 -13.01
CA TRP A 74 6.22 -7.22 -11.88
C TRP A 74 6.61 -8.62 -12.34
N LYS A 75 7.28 -9.36 -11.49
CA LYS A 75 7.33 -10.80 -11.56
C LYS A 75 6.00 -11.36 -11.08
N TYR A 76 5.47 -12.37 -11.79
CA TYR A 76 4.22 -12.99 -11.38
C TYR A 76 4.18 -14.50 -11.64
N ASP A 77 3.49 -15.19 -10.77
CA ASP A 77 3.13 -16.60 -10.94
C ASP A 77 1.61 -16.75 -10.95
N GLN A 78 1.12 -17.31 -12.02
CA GLN A 78 -0.30 -17.67 -12.23
C GLN A 78 -0.47 -19.17 -12.49
N SER A 79 0.46 -19.98 -11.99
CA SER A 79 0.38 -21.44 -12.17
C SER A 79 -0.77 -22.10 -11.40
N GLY A 80 -1.17 -21.45 -10.30
CA GLY A 80 -2.13 -22.00 -9.33
C GLY A 80 -1.48 -22.97 -8.36
N VAL A 81 -0.14 -23.06 -8.34
CA VAL A 81 0.61 -23.85 -7.37
C VAL A 81 0.77 -23.06 -6.07
N ASN A 82 0.68 -23.76 -4.94
CA ASN A 82 0.98 -23.17 -3.65
C ASN A 82 2.50 -22.94 -3.50
N ASN A 83 2.92 -21.69 -3.54
CA ASN A 83 4.32 -21.32 -3.35
C ASN A 83 4.75 -21.26 -1.87
N GLY A 84 3.90 -21.74 -0.95
CA GLY A 84 4.18 -21.73 0.48
C GLY A 84 4.36 -20.31 1.03
N THR A 85 5.40 -20.12 1.84
CA THR A 85 5.70 -18.83 2.48
C THR A 85 7.01 -18.20 1.99
N GLU A 86 7.88 -18.99 1.39
CA GLU A 86 9.23 -18.56 1.00
C GLU A 86 9.25 -17.49 -0.09
N TRP A 87 8.23 -17.51 -0.95
CA TRP A 87 8.10 -16.52 -2.03
C TRP A 87 8.07 -15.06 -1.55
N ARG A 88 7.81 -14.82 -0.26
CA ARG A 88 7.75 -13.50 0.37
C ARG A 88 9.12 -12.97 0.77
N ASN A 89 10.12 -13.84 0.83
CA ASN A 89 11.47 -13.46 1.26
C ASN A 89 12.19 -12.66 0.17
N PRO A 90 13.03 -11.70 0.53
CA PRO A 90 13.78 -10.90 -0.45
C PRO A 90 14.70 -11.73 -1.36
N ASP A 91 15.26 -12.80 -0.84
CA ASP A 91 16.22 -13.69 -1.52
C ASP A 91 15.56 -14.88 -2.25
N PHE A 92 14.23 -14.87 -2.36
CA PHE A 92 13.52 -15.90 -3.12
C PHE A 92 13.87 -15.83 -4.60
N ASP A 93 14.25 -16.99 -5.17
CA ASP A 93 14.52 -17.09 -6.60
C ASP A 93 13.22 -17.12 -7.41
N ASP A 94 12.87 -15.98 -7.98
CA ASP A 94 11.73 -15.80 -8.87
C ASP A 94 12.11 -15.76 -10.36
N SER A 95 13.29 -16.25 -10.71
CA SER A 95 13.81 -16.23 -12.09
C SER A 95 12.93 -17.03 -13.07
N ALA A 96 12.23 -18.05 -12.57
CA ALA A 96 11.27 -18.83 -13.36
C ALA A 96 9.88 -18.18 -13.51
N TRP A 97 9.61 -17.10 -12.80
CA TRP A 97 8.32 -16.41 -12.89
C TRP A 97 8.25 -15.56 -14.17
N ASN A 98 7.04 -15.38 -14.65
CA ASN A 98 6.80 -14.48 -15.78
C ASN A 98 6.95 -13.02 -15.36
N GLU A 99 7.13 -12.16 -16.34
CA GLU A 99 7.15 -10.70 -16.17
C GLU A 99 6.06 -10.04 -16.97
N GLY A 100 5.46 -9.00 -16.40
CA GLY A 100 4.46 -8.20 -17.11
C GLY A 100 4.16 -6.89 -16.40
N PRO A 101 3.71 -5.88 -17.15
CA PRO A 101 3.29 -4.62 -16.56
C PRO A 101 1.95 -4.76 -15.83
N GLY A 102 1.79 -4.03 -14.73
CA GLY A 102 0.43 -3.80 -14.17
C GLY A 102 -0.40 -3.00 -15.20
N ILE A 103 -1.66 -3.15 -15.28
CA ILE A 103 -2.64 -3.77 -14.42
C ILE A 103 -2.82 -5.25 -14.83
N PHE A 104 -2.90 -6.12 -13.85
CA PHE A 104 -3.14 -7.55 -14.07
C PHE A 104 -4.63 -7.87 -13.98
N GLY A 105 -5.14 -8.73 -14.84
CA GLY A 105 -6.52 -9.14 -14.76
C GLY A 105 -7.05 -9.80 -16.02
N LYS A 106 -8.36 -10.04 -16.02
CA LYS A 106 -9.07 -10.55 -17.18
C LYS A 106 -10.35 -9.76 -17.38
N GLU A 107 -10.57 -9.29 -18.60
CA GLU A 107 -11.84 -8.67 -18.95
C GLU A 107 -12.96 -9.70 -18.99
N GLY A 108 -14.06 -9.40 -18.34
CA GLY A 108 -15.33 -10.06 -18.52
C GLY A 108 -16.13 -9.42 -19.67
N ALA A 109 -17.14 -10.11 -20.16
CA ALA A 109 -18.00 -9.58 -21.20
C ALA A 109 -18.75 -8.29 -20.80
N SER A 110 -18.98 -8.11 -19.50
CA SER A 110 -19.72 -6.98 -18.92
C SER A 110 -18.87 -5.95 -18.17
N ASN A 111 -17.64 -6.29 -17.81
CA ASN A 111 -16.76 -5.45 -17.01
C ASN A 111 -15.50 -5.13 -17.80
N LYS A 112 -15.55 -4.05 -18.56
CA LYS A 112 -14.35 -3.53 -19.22
C LYS A 112 -13.65 -2.57 -18.28
N MET A 113 -12.37 -2.82 -18.07
CA MET A 113 -11.51 -1.89 -17.35
C MET A 113 -11.39 -0.60 -18.16
N PRO A 114 -11.50 0.60 -17.53
CA PRO A 114 -11.18 1.85 -18.22
C PRO A 114 -9.75 1.86 -18.76
N ASP A 115 -9.51 2.66 -19.82
CA ASP A 115 -8.17 2.86 -20.36
C ASP A 115 -7.16 3.19 -19.23
N PRO A 116 -6.01 2.53 -19.16
CA PRO A 116 -5.37 1.69 -20.18
C PRO A 116 -5.78 0.21 -20.20
N GLY A 117 -6.76 -0.23 -19.40
CA GLY A 117 -7.21 -1.62 -19.34
C GLY A 117 -6.18 -2.56 -18.71
N PHE A 118 -6.47 -3.86 -18.78
CA PHE A 118 -5.51 -4.87 -18.31
C PHE A 118 -4.34 -4.99 -19.28
N GLN A 119 -3.12 -4.84 -18.75
CA GLN A 119 -1.89 -4.92 -19.52
C GLN A 119 -1.30 -6.34 -19.51
N THR A 120 -1.50 -7.05 -18.41
CA THR A 120 -1.07 -8.44 -18.26
C THR A 120 -2.30 -9.31 -17.99
N PRO A 121 -2.73 -10.14 -18.94
CA PRO A 121 -3.93 -10.95 -18.80
C PRO A 121 -3.72 -12.11 -17.84
N TRP A 122 -4.71 -12.35 -16.96
CA TRP A 122 -4.79 -13.56 -16.18
C TRP A 122 -5.28 -14.76 -17.01
N THR A 123 -4.62 -15.89 -16.83
CA THR A 123 -5.17 -17.18 -17.30
C THR A 123 -6.13 -17.70 -16.24
N THR A 124 -7.40 -17.78 -16.57
CA THR A 124 -8.42 -18.34 -15.70
C THR A 124 -8.58 -19.85 -15.92
N GLY A 125 -9.21 -20.53 -14.99
CA GLY A 125 -9.46 -21.96 -15.10
C GLY A 125 -9.18 -22.67 -13.77
N GLY A 126 -9.97 -22.34 -12.71
CA GLY A 126 -9.86 -22.98 -11.40
C GLY A 126 -8.62 -22.58 -10.58
N LYS A 127 -8.07 -21.42 -10.88
CA LYS A 127 -6.98 -20.83 -10.10
C LYS A 127 -7.55 -19.74 -9.21
N TYR A 128 -7.21 -19.79 -7.95
CA TYR A 128 -7.72 -18.87 -6.93
C TYR A 128 -6.68 -17.91 -6.39
N THR A 129 -5.40 -18.21 -6.63
CA THR A 129 -4.29 -17.40 -6.10
C THR A 129 -3.30 -17.06 -7.19
N TYR A 130 -2.89 -15.80 -7.18
CA TYR A 130 -1.88 -15.24 -8.05
C TYR A 130 -0.82 -14.57 -7.17
N TYR A 131 0.44 -14.80 -7.50
CA TYR A 131 1.56 -14.20 -6.78
C TYR A 131 2.20 -13.12 -7.63
N LEU A 132 2.51 -12.00 -7.00
CA LEU A 132 3.18 -10.88 -7.62
C LEU A 132 4.37 -10.48 -6.75
N ARG A 133 5.51 -10.26 -7.37
CA ARG A 133 6.72 -9.77 -6.71
C ARG A 133 7.26 -8.57 -7.45
N LYS A 134 7.78 -7.61 -6.69
CA LYS A 134 8.47 -6.44 -7.24
C LYS A 134 9.57 -6.01 -6.30
N GLU A 135 10.76 -5.96 -6.81
CA GLU A 135 11.87 -5.28 -6.15
C GLU A 135 11.85 -3.79 -6.48
N PHE A 136 12.21 -3.00 -5.51
CA PHE A 136 12.37 -1.57 -5.69
C PHE A 136 13.46 -1.03 -4.78
N GLU A 137 14.12 0.02 -5.22
CA GLU A 137 15.10 0.73 -4.42
C GLU A 137 14.42 1.82 -3.58
N TRP A 138 14.78 1.84 -2.30
CA TRP A 138 14.33 2.84 -1.38
C TRP A 138 15.28 4.04 -1.43
N GLY A 139 15.03 4.99 -2.33
CA GLY A 139 15.89 6.17 -2.55
C GLY A 139 15.72 7.30 -1.53
N ILE A 140 14.93 7.10 -0.47
CA ILE A 140 14.62 8.13 0.52
C ILE A 140 15.39 7.84 1.82
N PRO A 141 16.02 8.84 2.46
CA PRO A 141 16.65 8.63 3.77
C PRO A 141 15.66 8.10 4.79
N PHE A 142 16.02 6.99 5.46
CA PHE A 142 15.20 6.30 6.46
C PHE A 142 14.96 7.15 7.73
N ARG A 143 14.33 8.28 7.64
CA ARG A 143 14.02 9.02 8.87
C ARG A 143 12.56 8.96 9.28
N SER A 144 11.68 8.70 8.39
CA SER A 144 10.29 8.26 8.59
C SER A 144 9.54 8.41 7.27
N ALA A 145 9.07 7.32 6.72
CA ALA A 145 8.24 7.38 5.54
C ALA A 145 6.94 6.61 5.81
N ASN A 146 5.83 7.19 5.41
CA ASN A 146 4.59 6.46 5.31
C ASN A 146 4.52 5.84 3.90
N ILE A 147 4.37 4.53 3.84
CA ILE A 147 4.06 3.86 2.58
C ILE A 147 2.55 3.94 2.37
N ILE A 148 2.15 4.61 1.32
CA ILE A 148 0.75 4.64 0.88
C ILE A 148 0.65 3.70 -0.31
N MET A 149 -0.24 2.73 -0.24
CA MET A 149 -0.55 1.84 -1.35
C MET A 149 -1.96 2.13 -1.83
N ASP A 150 -2.06 2.63 -3.05
CA ASP A 150 -3.33 2.76 -3.78
C ASP A 150 -3.40 1.65 -4.82
N GLY A 151 -4.52 0.93 -4.88
CA GLY A 151 -4.71 -0.15 -5.84
C GLY A 151 -6.17 -0.47 -6.08
N LEU A 152 -6.42 -1.11 -7.20
CA LEU A 152 -7.69 -1.76 -7.51
C LEU A 152 -7.52 -3.26 -7.30
N PHE A 153 -8.36 -3.82 -6.44
CA PHE A 153 -8.33 -5.23 -6.12
C PHE A 153 -9.74 -5.78 -6.31
N ASP A 154 -9.86 -6.77 -7.15
CA ASP A 154 -11.09 -7.54 -7.33
C ASP A 154 -10.85 -8.92 -6.74
N ASP A 155 -11.71 -9.26 -5.82
CA ASP A 155 -11.69 -10.18 -4.72
C ASP A 155 -10.82 -9.68 -3.56
N GLY A 156 -9.66 -10.26 -3.29
CA GLY A 156 -8.86 -9.92 -2.12
C GLY A 156 -7.36 -9.83 -2.41
N ILE A 157 -6.65 -9.15 -1.52
CA ILE A 157 -5.20 -9.04 -1.59
C ILE A 157 -4.57 -9.11 -0.21
N VAL A 158 -3.37 -9.69 -0.14
CA VAL A 158 -2.48 -9.57 1.01
C VAL A 158 -1.12 -9.10 0.53
N VAL A 159 -0.59 -8.10 1.19
CA VAL A 159 0.65 -7.43 0.81
C VAL A 159 1.73 -7.68 1.83
N PHE A 160 2.90 -8.04 1.34
CA PHE A 160 4.08 -8.27 2.15
C PHE A 160 5.20 -7.32 1.73
N LEU A 161 5.98 -6.85 2.68
CA LEU A 161 7.22 -6.11 2.46
C LEU A 161 8.35 -6.85 3.17
N ASN A 162 9.32 -7.33 2.40
CA ASN A 162 10.46 -8.10 2.92
C ASN A 162 10.02 -9.24 3.86
N GLY A 163 9.06 -10.05 3.42
CA GLY A 163 8.54 -11.19 4.17
C GLY A 163 7.49 -10.87 5.22
N LYS A 164 7.35 -9.61 5.65
CA LYS A 164 6.38 -9.19 6.66
C LYS A 164 5.09 -8.69 6.01
N GLU A 165 3.94 -9.19 6.46
CA GLU A 165 2.66 -8.65 6.04
C GLU A 165 2.51 -7.20 6.52
N ILE A 166 2.15 -6.33 5.59
CA ILE A 166 1.91 -4.89 5.85
C ILE A 166 0.47 -4.48 5.61
N GLY A 167 -0.35 -5.32 5.01
CA GLY A 167 -1.76 -5.04 4.80
C GLY A 167 -2.49 -6.15 4.07
N ARG A 168 -3.81 -6.15 4.22
CA ARG A 168 -4.74 -7.00 3.46
C ARG A 168 -6.06 -6.28 3.23
N ASN A 169 -6.72 -6.62 2.14
CA ASN A 169 -8.04 -6.12 1.81
C ASN A 169 -8.92 -7.29 1.33
N SER A 170 -10.18 -7.34 1.78
CA SER A 170 -11.15 -8.40 1.45
C SER A 170 -10.66 -9.83 1.71
N MET A 171 -9.75 -10.00 2.66
CA MET A 171 -9.19 -11.30 3.05
C MET A 171 -9.43 -11.54 4.54
N PRO A 172 -9.73 -12.78 4.95
CA PRO A 172 -9.87 -13.12 6.37
C PRO A 172 -8.58 -12.90 7.15
N SER A 173 -8.68 -12.72 8.45
CA SER A 173 -7.53 -12.72 9.35
C SER A 173 -6.91 -14.10 9.48
N GLY A 174 -5.61 -14.16 9.76
CA GLY A 174 -4.89 -15.42 9.98
C GLY A 174 -4.18 -15.95 8.73
N ILE A 175 -3.93 -17.26 8.73
CA ILE A 175 -3.25 -17.93 7.63
C ILE A 175 -4.17 -17.94 6.41
N ILE A 176 -3.60 -17.63 5.25
CA ILE A 176 -4.31 -17.75 3.98
C ILE A 176 -4.29 -19.22 3.61
N ASP A 177 -5.46 -19.80 3.54
CA ASP A 177 -5.66 -21.17 3.09
C ASP A 177 -6.08 -21.19 1.61
N TRP A 178 -5.85 -22.28 0.96
CA TRP A 178 -6.01 -22.47 -0.50
C TRP A 178 -7.38 -23.04 -0.82
#